data_05ef674d80f038a22b3ca32ab616c57a
#
_entry.id   05ef674d80f038a22b3ca32ab616c57a
#
_cell.length_a   1.000
_cell.length_b   1.000
_cell.length_c   1.000
_cell.angle_alpha   90.00
_cell.angle_beta   90.00
_cell.angle_gamma   90.00
#
_symmetry.space_group_name_H-M   'P 1'
#
loop_
_entity.id
_entity.type
_entity.pdbx_description
1 polymer ?
#
loop_
_entity_poly.entity_id
_entity_poly.type
_entity_poly.pdbx_seq_one_letter_code
_entity_poly.pdbx_strand_id
1 'polypeptide(L)'
;MKTYQLLDARLFLSFRKRARDIEREREKESDREMAVVSSVHRASVFAAASVGDTKMLVSSSSRRSAKFFVGKRRTHFSKAKASSSSSSSSSETRHHHLSPPTDKKASEFVQLSASKKAATAAPPPSSQLTTFEHVLYGGIALTAASVLKRELSPGCELIDGKQIAQEIRQEIKDKVEEMKTITKGKTPGLAVVLVGERKDSQSYVRSKKKMCAEVGIRSEGTDLPEDATEEQVLKVVRAYNKDRNIHGILVQLPMPKHINEERVLKEVSYEKDVDGFHPLNIGALSQRGREDPRFVPCTPRGCIELLKRSNVEIKGKKAVVVGRSNVVGTPAALLLQRNDATVTVVHSRTKNPEEAIREADIVIAACGVMEYVQGSWLKPGAAVIDVGINAKDDATKKLGYRLVGDCDFKSCKKVAGKMTPVPGGVGPMTIAILLQNTLEGAARSYGVSEQLGLKK
;
A
#
# COMPACT_ATOMS: atom_id res chain seq x y z
N MET A 1 40.87 8.44 1.86
CA MET A 1 39.93 8.58 0.71
C MET A 1 39.95 7.41 -0.28
N LYS A 2 41.12 6.78 -0.58
CA LYS A 2 41.18 5.62 -1.51
C LYS A 2 40.56 4.32 -1.00
N THR A 3 40.44 4.12 0.32
CA THR A 3 39.86 2.93 0.94
C THR A 3 38.31 2.87 0.85
N TYR A 4 37.61 4.02 0.72
CA TYR A 4 36.15 4.09 0.56
C TYR A 4 35.69 3.73 -0.85
N GLN A 5 36.51 3.94 -1.88
CA GLN A 5 36.14 3.65 -3.28
C GLN A 5 36.16 2.15 -3.62
N LEU A 6 37.03 1.38 -2.98
CA LEU A 6 37.16 -0.06 -3.20
C LEU A 6 36.02 -0.87 -2.50
N LEU A 7 35.46 -0.31 -1.44
CA LEU A 7 34.37 -0.97 -0.70
C LEU A 7 33.05 -0.93 -1.48
N ASP A 8 32.76 0.17 -2.19
CA ASP A 8 31.50 0.32 -2.96
C ASP A 8 31.46 -0.55 -4.21
N ALA A 9 32.60 -0.76 -4.87
CA ALA A 9 32.69 -1.62 -6.06
C ALA A 9 32.39 -3.10 -5.75
N ARG A 10 32.82 -3.60 -4.58
CA ARG A 10 32.53 -4.98 -4.14
C ARG A 10 31.05 -5.19 -3.78
N LEU A 11 30.42 -4.17 -3.21
CA LEU A 11 28.98 -4.19 -2.95
C LEU A 11 28.18 -4.28 -4.25
N PHE A 12 28.55 -3.49 -5.23
CA PHE A 12 27.92 -3.47 -6.54
C PHE A 12 28.02 -4.82 -7.26
N LEU A 13 29.21 -5.44 -7.22
CA LEU A 13 29.41 -6.78 -7.79
C LEU A 13 28.57 -7.85 -7.07
N SER A 14 28.38 -7.73 -5.77
CA SER A 14 27.53 -8.61 -4.98
C SER A 14 26.04 -8.45 -5.36
N PHE A 15 25.58 -7.20 -5.55
CA PHE A 15 24.23 -6.92 -6.05
C PHE A 15 23.99 -7.45 -7.45
N ARG A 16 24.95 -7.26 -8.36
CA ARG A 16 24.86 -7.81 -9.73
C ARG A 16 24.82 -9.33 -9.76
N LYS A 17 25.61 -9.98 -8.91
CA LYS A 17 25.58 -11.45 -8.79
C LYS A 17 24.21 -11.90 -8.30
N ARG A 18 23.68 -11.26 -7.27
CA ARG A 18 22.38 -11.63 -6.69
C ARG A 18 21.19 -11.34 -7.63
N ALA A 19 21.22 -10.24 -8.38
CA ALA A 19 20.21 -9.95 -9.40
C ALA A 19 20.22 -11.04 -10.49
N ARG A 20 21.42 -11.44 -10.96
CA ARG A 20 21.56 -12.55 -11.92
C ARG A 20 21.13 -13.91 -11.35
N ASP A 21 21.38 -14.15 -10.06
CA ASP A 21 20.97 -15.40 -9.41
C ASP A 21 19.44 -15.45 -9.25
N ILE A 22 18.79 -14.32 -8.94
CA ILE A 22 17.31 -14.21 -8.91
C ILE A 22 16.72 -14.39 -10.31
N GLU A 23 17.34 -13.82 -11.32
CA GLU A 23 16.89 -13.94 -12.71
C GLU A 23 17.01 -15.39 -13.20
N ARG A 24 18.11 -16.07 -12.89
CA ARG A 24 18.29 -17.51 -13.16
C ARG A 24 17.33 -18.41 -12.39
N GLU A 25 16.99 -18.05 -11.13
CA GLU A 25 15.97 -18.79 -10.38
C GLU A 25 14.58 -18.61 -10.99
N ARG A 26 14.25 -17.40 -11.46
CA ARG A 26 12.99 -17.13 -12.18
C ARG A 26 12.91 -17.85 -13.52
N GLU A 27 14.00 -17.90 -14.29
CA GLU A 27 14.07 -18.68 -15.53
C GLU A 27 13.84 -20.17 -15.27
N LYS A 28 14.49 -20.73 -14.23
CA LYS A 28 14.28 -22.14 -13.83
C LYS A 28 12.86 -22.43 -13.35
N GLU A 29 12.23 -21.48 -12.67
CA GLU A 29 10.84 -21.61 -12.21
C GLU A 29 9.87 -21.53 -13.41
N SER A 30 10.11 -20.64 -14.36
CA SER A 30 9.39 -20.55 -15.63
C SER A 30 9.53 -21.83 -16.44
N ASP A 31 10.74 -22.39 -16.55
CA ASP A 31 10.99 -23.65 -17.25
C ASP A 31 10.29 -24.85 -16.56
N ARG A 32 10.21 -24.86 -15.23
CA ARG A 32 9.43 -25.87 -14.48
C ARG A 32 7.93 -25.72 -14.71
N GLU A 33 7.41 -24.49 -14.72
CA GLU A 33 5.99 -24.22 -15.04
C GLU A 33 5.66 -24.65 -16.48
N MET A 34 6.53 -24.36 -17.43
CA MET A 34 6.37 -24.78 -18.82
C MET A 34 6.45 -26.30 -18.97
N ALA A 35 7.32 -27.00 -18.23
CA ALA A 35 7.40 -28.44 -18.20
C ALA A 35 6.13 -29.10 -17.64
N VAL A 36 5.54 -28.51 -16.58
CA VAL A 36 4.26 -28.94 -16.00
C VAL A 36 3.12 -28.73 -16.99
N VAL A 37 3.03 -27.58 -17.65
CA VAL A 37 2.01 -27.30 -18.67
C VAL A 37 2.15 -28.27 -19.85
N SER A 38 3.38 -28.55 -20.29
CA SER A 38 3.65 -29.52 -21.36
C SER A 38 3.29 -30.96 -20.97
N SER A 39 3.48 -31.34 -19.70
CA SER A 39 3.09 -32.68 -19.21
C SER A 39 1.57 -32.83 -19.10
N VAL A 40 0.87 -31.78 -18.64
CA VAL A 40 -0.60 -31.76 -18.58
C VAL A 40 -1.20 -31.78 -20.00
N HIS A 41 -0.59 -31.06 -20.96
CA HIS A 41 -1.03 -31.09 -22.34
C HIS A 41 -0.84 -32.48 -23.01
N ARG A 42 0.30 -33.17 -22.74
CA ARG A 42 0.51 -34.55 -23.18
C ARG A 42 -0.48 -35.55 -22.56
N ALA A 43 -0.78 -35.37 -21.25
CA ALA A 43 -1.79 -36.20 -20.59
C ALA A 43 -3.19 -36.00 -21.18
N SER A 44 -3.55 -34.77 -21.55
CA SER A 44 -4.84 -34.46 -22.18
C SER A 44 -4.95 -35.04 -23.60
N VAL A 45 -3.85 -35.04 -24.35
CA VAL A 45 -3.81 -35.63 -25.71
C VAL A 45 -3.90 -37.16 -25.65
N PHE A 46 -3.28 -37.80 -24.64
CA PHE A 46 -3.40 -39.26 -24.43
C PHE A 46 -4.80 -39.67 -23.98
N ALA A 47 -5.48 -38.87 -23.17
CA ALA A 47 -6.87 -39.11 -22.75
C ALA A 47 -7.88 -38.96 -23.93
N ALA A 48 -7.59 -38.08 -24.88
CA ALA A 48 -8.43 -37.90 -26.08
C ALA A 48 -8.24 -39.01 -27.11
N ALA A 49 -7.08 -39.66 -27.16
CA ALA A 49 -6.78 -40.74 -28.09
C ALA A 49 -7.34 -42.12 -27.65
N SER A 50 -7.77 -42.28 -26.41
CA SER A 50 -8.33 -43.54 -25.88
C SER A 50 -9.85 -43.66 -25.95
N VAL A 51 -10.57 -42.66 -26.51
CA VAL A 51 -12.04 -42.64 -26.63
C VAL A 51 -12.54 -42.89 -28.08
N GLY A 52 -11.65 -43.23 -29.01
CA GLY A 52 -12.00 -43.53 -30.36
C GLY A 52 -11.75 -44.99 -30.75
N ASP A 53 -12.53 -45.91 -30.28
CA ASP A 53 -12.91 -47.17 -30.95
C ASP A 53 -13.61 -48.11 -29.99
N THR A 54 -14.94 -48.13 -29.94
CA THR A 54 -15.73 -49.31 -29.69
C THR A 54 -17.18 -49.10 -30.19
N LYS A 55 -17.47 -49.55 -31.36
CA LYS A 55 -18.84 -49.75 -31.85
C LYS A 55 -19.36 -51.10 -31.36
N MET A 56 -20.61 -51.05 -30.85
CA MET A 56 -21.66 -52.07 -30.85
C MET A 56 -21.32 -53.45 -30.27
N LEU A 57 -22.04 -53.77 -29.19
CA LEU A 57 -22.93 -54.96 -29.19
C LEU A 57 -23.92 -54.83 -28.00
N VAL A 58 -25.20 -54.90 -28.35
CA VAL A 58 -26.36 -54.94 -27.46
C VAL A 58 -26.51 -56.38 -26.96
N SER A 59 -26.61 -56.63 -25.65
CA SER A 59 -27.46 -57.67 -25.13
C SER A 59 -27.73 -57.49 -23.62
N SER A 60 -28.98 -57.71 -23.32
CA SER A 60 -29.69 -57.72 -22.06
C SER A 60 -29.14 -58.66 -20.99
N SER A 61 -29.10 -58.29 -19.72
CA SER A 61 -29.87 -58.93 -18.66
C SER A 61 -29.34 -58.66 -17.25
N SER A 62 -30.33 -58.51 -16.41
CA SER A 62 -30.44 -58.90 -14.98
C SER A 62 -29.71 -58.12 -13.89
N ARG A 63 -30.58 -57.60 -13.10
CA ARG A 63 -30.49 -57.13 -11.71
C ARG A 63 -29.59 -58.02 -10.80
N ARG A 64 -28.79 -57.40 -9.95
CA ARG A 64 -28.64 -57.80 -8.53
C ARG A 64 -28.09 -56.68 -7.66
N SER A 65 -28.79 -56.48 -6.55
CA SER A 65 -28.53 -55.56 -5.46
C SER A 65 -27.23 -55.88 -4.70
N ALA A 66 -26.50 -54.86 -4.30
CA ALA A 66 -25.49 -54.98 -3.23
C ALA A 66 -25.70 -53.82 -2.24
N LYS A 67 -26.08 -54.20 -1.03
CA LYS A 67 -26.18 -53.36 0.15
C LYS A 67 -24.76 -53.02 0.64
N PHE A 68 -24.47 -51.77 0.89
CA PHE A 68 -23.30 -51.38 1.65
C PHE A 68 -23.70 -50.87 3.03
N PHE A 69 -23.06 -51.45 4.02
CA PHE A 69 -23.22 -51.24 5.45
C PHE A 69 -22.63 -49.90 5.88
N VAL A 70 -23.36 -49.09 6.58
CA VAL A 70 -22.86 -47.88 7.26
C VAL A 70 -22.78 -48.15 8.75
N GLY A 71 -21.55 -48.27 9.26
CA GLY A 71 -21.24 -48.44 10.69
C GLY A 71 -21.33 -47.08 11.41
N LYS A 72 -22.30 -46.97 12.32
CA LYS A 72 -22.42 -45.86 13.30
C LYS A 72 -21.46 -46.15 14.48
N ARG A 73 -20.51 -45.27 14.76
CA ARG A 73 -19.87 -45.20 16.08
C ARG A 73 -20.56 -44.12 16.92
N ARG A 74 -21.16 -44.55 18.02
CA ARG A 74 -21.65 -43.71 19.12
C ARG A 74 -20.48 -43.38 20.04
N THR A 75 -20.35 -42.09 20.41
CA THR A 75 -19.61 -41.62 21.56
C THR A 75 -20.55 -41.00 22.58
N HIS A 76 -20.42 -41.48 23.81
CA HIS A 76 -21.21 -41.08 24.98
C HIS A 76 -20.88 -39.63 25.41
N PHE A 77 -21.90 -38.87 25.70
CA PHE A 77 -21.80 -37.65 26.48
C PHE A 77 -22.50 -37.84 27.83
N SER A 78 -21.75 -37.67 28.92
CA SER A 78 -22.24 -37.68 30.28
C SER A 78 -22.78 -36.32 30.68
N LYS A 79 -23.99 -36.31 31.27
CA LYS A 79 -24.66 -35.17 31.86
C LYS A 79 -24.05 -34.81 33.20
N ALA A 80 -23.72 -33.50 33.39
CA ALA A 80 -23.59 -32.93 34.73
C ALA A 80 -24.74 -31.98 34.98
N LYS A 81 -25.42 -32.17 36.10
CA LYS A 81 -26.53 -31.36 36.60
C LYS A 81 -26.08 -30.02 37.13
N ALA A 82 -26.80 -28.96 36.81
CA ALA A 82 -26.70 -27.68 37.47
C ALA A 82 -27.99 -27.50 38.35
N SER A 83 -27.76 -27.10 39.58
CA SER A 83 -28.75 -26.76 40.56
C SER A 83 -29.11 -25.28 40.50
N SER A 84 -30.38 -24.99 40.56
CA SER A 84 -31.04 -23.70 40.60
C SER A 84 -30.95 -23.03 41.97
N SER A 85 -30.78 -21.71 42.01
CA SER A 85 -31.35 -20.90 43.10
C SER A 85 -31.85 -19.58 42.54
N SER A 86 -33.16 -19.37 42.79
CA SER A 86 -34.01 -18.25 42.50
C SER A 86 -33.80 -17.10 43.49
N SER A 87 -33.80 -15.85 43.03
CA SER A 87 -34.33 -14.75 43.82
C SER A 87 -34.90 -13.68 42.89
N SER A 88 -36.18 -13.44 43.13
CA SER A 88 -37.10 -12.49 42.53
C SER A 88 -36.85 -11.07 43.06
N SER A 89 -36.92 -10.06 42.21
CA SER A 89 -37.49 -8.75 42.58
C SER A 89 -38.03 -8.05 41.34
N SER A 90 -39.31 -7.78 41.43
CA SER A 90 -40.19 -7.05 40.52
C SER A 90 -39.91 -5.53 40.59
N SER A 91 -39.95 -4.83 39.47
CA SER A 91 -40.42 -3.46 39.40
C SER A 91 -40.91 -3.11 38.00
N GLU A 92 -42.00 -2.42 37.99
CA GLU A 92 -43.01 -2.20 36.97
C GLU A 92 -42.51 -1.44 35.71
N THR A 93 -43.12 -1.88 34.66
CA THR A 93 -43.22 -1.30 33.31
C THR A 93 -44.05 -0.01 33.29
N ARG A 94 -43.59 1.00 32.58
CA ARG A 94 -44.45 2.00 31.92
C ARG A 94 -44.09 2.08 30.44
N HIS A 95 -45.06 1.59 29.65
CA HIS A 95 -45.12 1.83 28.22
C HIS A 95 -45.48 3.30 27.95
N HIS A 96 -44.70 4.00 27.16
CA HIS A 96 -45.15 5.15 26.41
C HIS A 96 -45.00 4.86 24.90
N HIS A 97 -46.16 4.62 24.30
CA HIS A 97 -46.40 4.73 22.89
C HIS A 97 -46.20 6.20 22.46
N LEU A 98 -45.35 6.45 21.52
CA LEU A 98 -45.38 7.68 20.72
C LEU A 98 -45.30 7.31 19.24
N SER A 99 -46.42 7.56 18.58
CA SER A 99 -46.60 7.49 17.13
C SER A 99 -45.79 8.58 16.42
N PRO A 100 -45.42 8.38 15.15
CA PRO A 100 -44.66 9.37 14.41
C PRO A 100 -45.55 10.51 13.90
N PRO A 101 -45.04 11.75 13.83
CA PRO A 101 -45.78 12.85 13.21
C PRO A 101 -45.72 12.74 11.68
N THR A 102 -46.89 12.75 11.10
CA THR A 102 -47.15 13.08 9.70
C THR A 102 -47.02 14.59 9.53
N ASP A 103 -46.13 15.04 8.70
CA ASP A 103 -46.24 16.38 8.13
C ASP A 103 -46.09 16.33 6.61
N LYS A 104 -47.26 16.60 6.02
CA LYS A 104 -47.43 17.00 4.63
C LYS A 104 -46.96 18.44 4.49
N LYS A 105 -45.99 18.68 3.62
CA LYS A 105 -45.99 19.88 2.80
C LYS A 105 -45.42 19.54 1.44
N ALA A 106 -46.37 19.53 0.55
CA ALA A 106 -46.23 19.37 -0.89
C ALA A 106 -45.68 20.64 -1.52
N SER A 107 -44.91 20.41 -2.53
CA SER A 107 -44.91 21.07 -3.85
C SER A 107 -45.11 22.58 -3.92
N GLU A 108 -44.05 23.26 -4.25
CA GLU A 108 -44.12 24.39 -5.18
C GLU A 108 -43.10 24.17 -6.32
N PHE A 109 -43.64 23.64 -7.41
CA PHE A 109 -43.04 23.62 -8.72
C PHE A 109 -43.29 25.02 -9.35
N VAL A 110 -42.24 25.81 -9.49
CA VAL A 110 -42.27 27.00 -10.35
C VAL A 110 -42.05 26.53 -11.79
N GLN A 111 -43.17 26.49 -12.54
CA GLN A 111 -43.17 26.41 -13.99
C GLN A 111 -42.79 27.78 -14.57
N LEU A 112 -41.62 27.88 -15.15
CA LEU A 112 -41.31 28.98 -16.09
C LEU A 112 -41.66 28.54 -17.50
N SER A 113 -42.78 29.06 -17.99
CA SER A 113 -43.23 28.94 -19.36
C SER A 113 -42.32 29.73 -20.29
N ALA A 114 -41.58 29.05 -21.17
CA ALA A 114 -40.94 29.67 -22.32
C ALA A 114 -41.92 29.65 -23.49
N SER A 115 -42.33 30.84 -23.89
CA SER A 115 -43.18 31.10 -25.05
C SER A 115 -42.47 30.76 -26.37
N LYS A 116 -43.16 29.93 -27.16
CA LYS A 116 -42.83 29.66 -28.56
C LYS A 116 -42.95 30.93 -29.43
N LYS A 117 -41.91 31.26 -30.18
CA LYS A 117 -42.04 31.87 -31.52
C LYS A 117 -41.16 31.05 -32.48
N ALA A 118 -41.82 30.20 -33.23
CA ALA A 118 -41.29 29.53 -34.36
C ALA A 118 -41.29 30.51 -35.55
N ALA A 119 -40.11 30.81 -36.08
CA ALA A 119 -39.98 31.35 -37.44
C ALA A 119 -39.53 30.23 -38.36
N THR A 120 -40.42 29.83 -39.22
CA THR A 120 -40.18 28.91 -40.33
C THR A 120 -39.28 29.55 -41.38
N ALA A 121 -38.07 29.03 -41.55
CA ALA A 121 -37.24 29.26 -42.70
C ALA A 121 -36.90 27.87 -43.32
N ALA A 122 -37.25 27.73 -44.59
CA ALA A 122 -37.00 26.51 -45.36
C ALA A 122 -35.49 26.26 -45.53
N PRO A 123 -35.03 24.97 -45.54
CA PRO A 123 -33.62 24.69 -45.75
C PRO A 123 -33.21 24.91 -47.22
N PRO A 124 -31.99 25.45 -47.47
CA PRO A 124 -31.47 25.53 -48.83
C PRO A 124 -31.13 24.18 -49.39
N PRO A 125 -31.12 24.00 -50.74
CA PRO A 125 -30.91 22.70 -51.37
C PRO A 125 -29.47 22.19 -51.14
N SER A 126 -29.39 20.92 -50.89
CA SER A 126 -28.14 20.14 -50.74
C SER A 126 -27.22 20.29 -51.95
N SER A 127 -26.19 21.15 -51.82
CA SER A 127 -25.04 21.09 -52.72
C SER A 127 -23.96 20.21 -52.07
N GLN A 128 -23.47 19.28 -52.84
CA GLN A 128 -22.44 18.32 -52.53
C GLN A 128 -21.18 19.00 -51.96
N LEU A 129 -21.02 18.99 -50.64
CA LEU A 129 -19.72 19.26 -50.04
C LEU A 129 -18.96 17.94 -50.03
N THR A 130 -17.88 17.89 -50.75
CA THR A 130 -17.04 16.72 -50.94
C THR A 130 -16.45 16.26 -49.62
N THR A 131 -16.44 14.96 -49.42
CA THR A 131 -15.89 14.23 -48.23
C THR A 131 -14.46 14.66 -47.83
N PHE A 132 -13.79 15.43 -48.69
CA PHE A 132 -12.43 15.92 -48.48
C PHE A 132 -12.34 17.12 -47.51
N GLU A 133 -13.34 18.01 -47.47
CA GLU A 133 -13.33 19.18 -46.58
C GLU A 133 -13.63 18.80 -45.10
N HIS A 134 -14.50 17.83 -44.88
CA HIS A 134 -14.78 17.36 -43.51
C HIS A 134 -13.57 16.67 -42.84
N VAL A 135 -12.71 16.01 -43.63
CA VAL A 135 -11.48 15.40 -43.09
C VAL A 135 -10.42 16.46 -42.81
N LEU A 136 -10.34 17.51 -43.63
CA LEU A 136 -9.34 18.58 -43.44
C LEU A 136 -9.69 19.47 -42.24
N TYR A 137 -10.95 19.91 -42.10
CA TYR A 137 -11.41 20.73 -40.96
C TYR A 137 -11.47 19.94 -39.64
N GLY A 138 -11.86 18.66 -39.66
CA GLY A 138 -11.82 17.78 -38.49
C GLY A 138 -10.39 17.48 -38.01
N GLY A 139 -9.46 17.29 -38.95
CA GLY A 139 -8.04 17.08 -38.65
C GLY A 139 -7.35 18.29 -38.06
N ILE A 140 -7.64 19.48 -38.60
CA ILE A 140 -7.06 20.77 -38.11
C ILE A 140 -7.65 21.14 -36.75
N ALA A 141 -8.95 20.92 -36.51
CA ALA A 141 -9.59 21.16 -35.21
C ALA A 141 -9.07 20.21 -34.11
N LEU A 142 -8.82 18.92 -34.44
CA LEU A 142 -8.24 17.96 -33.49
C LEU A 142 -6.76 18.26 -33.19
N THR A 143 -5.97 18.69 -34.18
CA THR A 143 -4.58 19.09 -33.97
C THR A 143 -4.49 20.41 -33.21
N ALA A 144 -5.32 21.40 -33.52
CA ALA A 144 -5.37 22.67 -32.79
C ALA A 144 -5.83 22.49 -31.34
N ALA A 145 -6.85 21.65 -31.09
CA ALA A 145 -7.28 21.33 -29.73
C ALA A 145 -6.22 20.55 -28.94
N SER A 146 -5.46 19.68 -29.60
CA SER A 146 -4.35 18.93 -28.96
C SER A 146 -3.13 19.82 -28.70
N VAL A 147 -2.85 20.78 -29.57
CA VAL A 147 -1.78 21.78 -29.39
C VAL A 147 -2.15 22.78 -28.27
N LEU A 148 -3.38 23.33 -28.30
CA LEU A 148 -3.88 24.21 -27.23
C LEU A 148 -3.93 23.50 -25.85
N LYS A 149 -4.32 22.22 -25.79
CA LYS A 149 -4.24 21.43 -24.55
C LYS A 149 -2.80 21.21 -24.07
N ARG A 150 -1.83 21.18 -24.97
CA ARG A 150 -0.40 21.04 -24.64
C ARG A 150 0.21 22.34 -24.10
N GLU A 151 -0.26 23.50 -24.57
CA GLU A 151 0.23 24.80 -24.10
C GLU A 151 -0.43 25.27 -22.80
N LEU A 152 -1.60 24.71 -22.42
CA LEU A 152 -2.34 25.06 -21.21
C LEU A 152 -2.16 24.05 -20.05
N SER A 153 -1.34 23.01 -20.21
CA SER A 153 -1.00 22.15 -19.07
C SER A 153 0.06 22.86 -18.23
N PRO A 154 -0.24 23.32 -17.02
CA PRO A 154 0.80 23.80 -16.12
C PRO A 154 1.85 22.69 -15.99
N GLY A 155 3.14 23.05 -16.04
CA GLY A 155 4.22 22.08 -15.94
C GLY A 155 4.05 21.22 -14.67
N CYS A 156 4.48 19.96 -14.70
CA CYS A 156 4.39 19.06 -13.57
C CYS A 156 5.07 19.66 -12.32
N GLU A 157 4.28 19.90 -11.28
CA GLU A 157 4.78 20.33 -9.96
C GLU A 157 5.47 19.16 -9.26
N LEU A 158 6.68 19.41 -8.75
CA LEU A 158 7.39 18.40 -7.99
C LEU A 158 6.95 18.41 -6.53
N ILE A 159 6.57 17.24 -6.03
CA ILE A 159 6.27 17.01 -4.61
C ILE A 159 7.60 16.80 -3.88
N ASP A 160 8.12 17.83 -3.21
CA ASP A 160 9.39 17.75 -2.48
C ASP A 160 9.23 17.05 -1.12
N GLY A 161 9.45 15.72 -1.14
CA GLY A 161 9.38 14.93 0.08
C GLY A 161 10.48 15.22 1.10
N LYS A 162 11.62 15.82 0.71
CA LYS A 162 12.65 16.24 1.65
C LYS A 162 12.18 17.42 2.49
N GLN A 163 11.61 18.44 1.82
CA GLN A 163 11.06 19.62 2.48
C GLN A 163 9.93 19.21 3.41
N ILE A 164 8.94 18.46 2.92
CA ILE A 164 7.78 18.01 3.72
C ILE A 164 8.24 17.17 4.93
N ALA A 165 9.22 16.28 4.75
CA ALA A 165 9.77 15.50 5.85
C ALA A 165 10.51 16.37 6.88
N GLN A 166 11.14 17.47 6.46
CA GLN A 166 11.78 18.43 7.36
C GLN A 166 10.74 19.18 8.19
N GLU A 167 9.67 19.63 7.57
CA GLU A 167 8.54 20.26 8.25
C GLU A 167 7.95 19.34 9.33
N ILE A 168 7.67 18.09 8.99
CA ILE A 168 7.16 17.09 9.94
C ILE A 168 8.16 16.86 11.09
N ARG A 169 9.46 16.79 10.81
CA ARG A 169 10.46 16.64 11.88
C ARG A 169 10.51 17.85 12.81
N GLN A 170 10.30 19.06 12.29
CA GLN A 170 10.21 20.24 13.15
C GLN A 170 8.95 20.18 14.03
N GLU A 171 7.80 19.83 13.47
CA GLU A 171 6.56 19.61 14.23
C GLU A 171 6.75 18.56 15.34
N ILE A 172 7.45 17.45 15.03
CA ILE A 172 7.76 16.41 16.02
C ILE A 172 8.67 16.95 17.12
N LYS A 173 9.71 17.70 16.77
CA LYS A 173 10.65 18.30 17.72
C LYS A 173 9.92 19.22 18.72
N ASP A 174 9.05 20.08 18.21
CA ASP A 174 8.26 21.00 19.04
C ASP A 174 7.35 20.21 20.01
N LYS A 175 6.70 19.14 19.52
CA LYS A 175 5.86 18.27 20.34
C LYS A 175 6.65 17.45 21.37
N VAL A 176 7.88 17.06 21.07
CA VAL A 176 8.78 16.39 22.05
C VAL A 176 9.18 17.35 23.17
N GLU A 177 9.47 18.60 22.87
CA GLU A 177 9.77 19.61 23.90
C GLU A 177 8.54 19.91 24.78
N GLU A 178 7.36 20.02 24.15
CA GLU A 178 6.09 20.14 24.87
C GLU A 178 5.85 18.92 25.78
N MET A 179 6.08 17.71 25.28
CA MET A 179 5.99 16.47 26.06
C MET A 179 6.91 16.48 27.28
N LYS A 180 8.18 16.91 27.12
CA LYS A 180 9.13 17.01 28.23
C LYS A 180 8.61 17.93 29.33
N THR A 181 8.03 19.07 28.97
CA THR A 181 7.45 20.02 29.90
C THR A 181 6.31 19.39 30.68
N ILE A 182 5.34 18.77 29.99
CA ILE A 182 4.16 18.15 30.63
C ILE A 182 4.55 16.96 31.51
N THR A 183 5.50 16.13 31.04
CA THR A 183 5.87 14.87 31.71
C THR A 183 7.06 14.99 32.69
N LYS A 184 7.53 16.20 32.97
CA LYS A 184 8.69 16.45 33.84
C LYS A 184 9.98 15.76 33.35
N GLY A 185 10.28 15.93 32.07
CA GLY A 185 11.54 15.50 31.43
C GLY A 185 11.51 14.15 30.71
N LYS A 186 10.35 13.48 30.60
CA LYS A 186 10.28 12.22 29.86
C LYS A 186 10.32 12.48 28.34
N THR A 187 10.99 11.60 27.60
CA THR A 187 11.14 11.66 26.14
C THR A 187 10.65 10.37 25.48
N PRO A 188 10.23 10.42 24.21
CA PRO A 188 9.97 9.20 23.46
C PRO A 188 11.23 8.34 23.32
N GLY A 189 11.07 7.03 23.29
CA GLY A 189 12.15 6.06 23.09
C GLY A 189 11.86 5.12 21.91
N LEU A 190 12.80 5.00 20.98
CA LEU A 190 12.77 4.09 19.84
C LEU A 190 13.87 3.04 20.01
N ALA A 191 13.51 1.75 19.99
CA ALA A 191 14.45 0.65 19.88
C ALA A 191 14.59 0.20 18.42
N VAL A 192 15.82 -0.03 17.98
CA VAL A 192 16.13 -0.52 16.63
C VAL A 192 16.91 -1.82 16.74
N VAL A 193 16.37 -2.89 16.16
CA VAL A 193 17.02 -4.20 16.09
C VAL A 193 17.56 -4.41 14.68
N LEU A 194 18.86 -4.61 14.57
CA LEU A 194 19.55 -4.92 13.31
C LEU A 194 20.18 -6.31 13.41
N VAL A 195 20.00 -7.13 12.39
CA VAL A 195 20.63 -8.45 12.29
C VAL A 195 21.48 -8.51 11.04
N GLY A 196 22.77 -8.81 11.22
CA GLY A 196 23.74 -8.91 10.15
C GLY A 196 24.38 -7.57 9.75
N GLU A 197 25.33 -7.66 8.81
CA GLU A 197 26.20 -6.54 8.45
C GLU A 197 25.89 -5.89 7.10
N ARG A 198 24.67 -6.02 6.63
CA ARG A 198 24.28 -5.37 5.37
C ARG A 198 24.48 -3.85 5.43
N LYS A 199 25.33 -3.32 4.55
CA LYS A 199 25.73 -1.90 4.55
C LYS A 199 24.59 -0.94 4.28
N ASP A 200 23.63 -1.34 3.45
CA ASP A 200 22.41 -0.58 3.21
C ASP A 200 21.58 -0.48 4.50
N SER A 201 21.32 -1.60 5.19
CA SER A 201 20.62 -1.64 6.48
C SER A 201 21.32 -0.79 7.55
N GLN A 202 22.64 -0.92 7.68
CA GLN A 202 23.45 -0.09 8.60
C GLN A 202 23.35 1.42 8.27
N SER A 203 23.33 1.77 6.98
CA SER A 203 23.20 3.17 6.57
C SER A 203 21.83 3.73 6.93
N TYR A 204 20.75 2.93 6.73
CA TYR A 204 19.39 3.31 7.14
C TYR A 204 19.27 3.46 8.67
N VAL A 205 19.83 2.52 9.44
CA VAL A 205 19.84 2.61 10.92
C VAL A 205 20.58 3.84 11.40
N ARG A 206 21.76 4.15 10.83
CA ARG A 206 22.50 5.39 11.16
C ARG A 206 21.68 6.64 10.87
N SER A 207 21.00 6.68 9.73
CA SER A 207 20.13 7.80 9.37
C SER A 207 18.97 7.96 10.34
N LYS A 208 18.33 6.85 10.74
CA LYS A 208 17.24 6.85 11.74
C LYS A 208 17.74 7.36 13.11
N LYS A 209 18.88 6.86 13.61
CA LYS A 209 19.48 7.32 14.87
C LYS A 209 19.81 8.82 14.84
N LYS A 210 20.36 9.33 13.73
CA LYS A 210 20.62 10.76 13.52
C LYS A 210 19.34 11.59 13.60
N MET A 211 18.28 11.15 12.90
CA MET A 211 17.01 11.88 12.90
C MET A 211 16.30 11.83 14.27
N CYS A 212 16.41 10.71 15.00
CA CYS A 212 15.94 10.64 16.39
C CYS A 212 16.61 11.70 17.26
N ALA A 213 17.93 11.84 17.18
CA ALA A 213 18.68 12.84 17.95
C ALA A 213 18.27 14.29 17.57
N GLU A 214 18.01 14.55 16.29
CA GLU A 214 17.56 15.85 15.77
C GLU A 214 16.24 16.30 16.40
N VAL A 215 15.31 15.37 16.62
CA VAL A 215 13.97 15.67 17.16
C VAL A 215 13.82 15.39 18.66
N GLY A 216 14.90 15.02 19.36
CA GLY A 216 14.89 14.76 20.81
C GLY A 216 14.29 13.42 21.22
N ILE A 217 14.17 12.46 20.30
CA ILE A 217 13.76 11.07 20.58
C ILE A 217 14.99 10.26 20.99
N ARG A 218 14.91 9.56 22.13
CA ARG A 218 15.96 8.64 22.56
C ARG A 218 15.97 7.42 21.63
N SER A 219 17.13 7.07 21.06
CA SER A 219 17.28 5.90 20.20
C SER A 219 18.21 4.89 20.86
N GLU A 220 17.71 3.69 21.08
CA GLU A 220 18.47 2.52 21.48
C GLU A 220 18.62 1.55 20.30
N GLY A 221 19.72 0.80 20.26
CA GLY A 221 19.95 -0.14 19.16
C GLY A 221 20.61 -1.40 19.68
N THR A 222 20.16 -2.54 19.18
CA THR A 222 20.84 -3.83 19.33
C THR A 222 21.22 -4.34 17.94
N ASP A 223 22.52 -4.44 17.73
CA ASP A 223 23.09 -5.00 16.52
C ASP A 223 23.47 -6.46 16.82
N LEU A 224 22.87 -7.41 16.12
CA LEU A 224 23.13 -8.85 16.24
C LEU A 224 23.92 -9.32 15.03
N PRO A 225 24.80 -10.33 15.19
CA PRO A 225 25.57 -10.88 14.09
C PRO A 225 24.67 -11.59 13.06
N GLU A 226 25.20 -11.85 11.87
CA GLU A 226 24.43 -12.46 10.76
C GLU A 226 23.98 -13.90 11.08
N ASP A 227 24.75 -14.62 11.90
CA ASP A 227 24.47 -15.98 12.36
C ASP A 227 23.60 -16.06 13.63
N ALA A 228 23.12 -14.91 14.13
CA ALA A 228 22.22 -14.89 15.28
C ALA A 228 21.01 -15.78 15.05
N THR A 229 20.67 -16.58 16.06
CA THR A 229 19.47 -17.44 16.00
C THR A 229 18.20 -16.62 16.12
N GLU A 230 17.11 -17.12 15.55
CA GLU A 230 15.78 -16.50 15.68
C GLU A 230 15.42 -16.25 17.15
N GLU A 231 15.71 -17.20 18.04
CA GLU A 231 15.39 -17.06 19.47
C GLU A 231 16.21 -15.93 20.15
N GLN A 232 17.44 -15.68 19.71
CA GLN A 232 18.22 -14.52 20.19
C GLN A 232 17.56 -13.22 19.78
N VAL A 233 17.05 -13.11 18.54
CA VAL A 233 16.31 -11.95 18.06
C VAL A 233 15.02 -11.76 18.85
N LEU A 234 14.24 -12.82 19.03
CA LEU A 234 13.00 -12.80 19.83
C LEU A 234 13.26 -12.38 21.28
N LYS A 235 14.36 -12.85 21.89
CA LYS A 235 14.76 -12.45 23.25
C LYS A 235 14.99 -10.93 23.35
N VAL A 236 15.64 -10.33 22.35
CA VAL A 236 15.85 -8.88 22.29
C VAL A 236 14.52 -8.13 22.15
N VAL A 237 13.66 -8.57 21.22
CA VAL A 237 12.34 -7.95 21.04
C VAL A 237 11.50 -8.04 22.32
N ARG A 238 11.48 -9.19 23.00
CA ARG A 238 10.77 -9.37 24.29
C ARG A 238 11.31 -8.48 25.39
N ALA A 239 12.64 -8.22 25.41
CA ALA A 239 13.24 -7.29 26.35
C ALA A 239 12.73 -5.86 26.11
N TYR A 240 12.75 -5.39 24.85
CA TYR A 240 12.22 -4.08 24.49
C TYR A 240 10.70 -3.95 24.68
N ASN A 241 9.93 -5.02 24.48
CA ASN A 241 8.50 -5.02 24.80
C ASN A 241 8.24 -4.71 26.29
N LYS A 242 9.11 -5.18 27.19
CA LYS A 242 8.98 -4.98 28.65
C LYS A 242 9.55 -3.64 29.11
N ASP A 243 10.43 -3.01 28.36
CA ASP A 243 11.04 -1.74 28.77
C ASP A 243 10.03 -0.60 28.65
N ARG A 244 9.69 0.03 29.80
CA ARG A 244 8.75 1.15 29.88
C ARG A 244 9.26 2.44 29.26
N ASN A 245 10.54 2.53 28.97
CA ASN A 245 11.16 3.70 28.33
C ASN A 245 11.22 3.57 26.80
N ILE A 246 10.86 2.41 26.25
CA ILE A 246 10.75 2.16 24.81
C ILE A 246 9.28 2.22 24.41
N HIS A 247 8.96 3.10 23.46
CA HIS A 247 7.62 3.39 22.98
C HIS A 247 7.40 2.96 21.52
N GLY A 248 8.49 2.62 20.83
CA GLY A 248 8.49 2.04 19.50
C GLY A 248 9.61 1.03 19.33
N ILE A 249 9.35 -0.05 18.64
CA ILE A 249 10.33 -1.07 18.27
C ILE A 249 10.33 -1.19 16.76
N LEU A 250 11.51 -1.04 16.17
CA LEU A 250 11.78 -1.23 14.76
C LEU A 250 12.68 -2.44 14.57
N VAL A 251 12.26 -3.42 13.78
CA VAL A 251 13.12 -4.50 13.31
C VAL A 251 13.54 -4.20 11.87
N GLN A 252 14.84 -3.96 11.65
CA GLN A 252 15.33 -3.56 10.33
C GLN A 252 15.32 -4.73 9.35
N LEU A 253 14.46 -4.63 8.33
CA LEU A 253 14.35 -5.60 7.24
C LEU A 253 15.34 -5.26 6.09
N PRO A 254 15.72 -6.27 5.27
CA PRO A 254 15.44 -7.70 5.45
C PRO A 254 16.36 -8.35 6.48
N MET A 255 15.89 -9.43 7.11
CA MET A 255 16.69 -10.27 8.00
C MET A 255 17.44 -11.39 7.22
N PRO A 256 18.44 -12.05 7.83
CA PRO A 256 19.04 -13.27 7.27
C PRO A 256 17.98 -14.35 6.98
N LYS A 257 18.18 -15.13 5.91
CA LYS A 257 17.18 -16.09 5.39
C LYS A 257 16.75 -17.19 6.38
N HIS A 258 17.57 -17.52 7.38
CA HIS A 258 17.28 -18.54 8.39
C HIS A 258 16.36 -18.04 9.50
N ILE A 259 16.06 -16.73 9.53
CA ILE A 259 15.15 -16.12 10.50
C ILE A 259 13.79 -15.92 9.84
N ASN A 260 12.73 -16.33 10.52
CA ASN A 260 11.37 -16.09 10.08
C ASN A 260 10.97 -14.65 10.43
N GLU A 261 11.04 -13.75 9.43
CA GLU A 261 10.67 -12.33 9.58
C GLU A 261 9.26 -12.15 10.16
N GLU A 262 8.29 -12.94 9.68
CA GLU A 262 6.90 -12.82 10.11
C GLU A 262 6.74 -13.15 11.62
N ARG A 263 7.45 -14.15 12.10
CA ARG A 263 7.44 -14.52 13.52
C ARG A 263 8.05 -13.43 14.39
N VAL A 264 9.17 -12.85 13.96
CA VAL A 264 9.82 -11.75 14.69
C VAL A 264 8.95 -10.50 14.71
N LEU A 265 8.34 -10.13 13.56
CA LEU A 265 7.45 -8.98 13.49
C LEU A 265 6.18 -9.15 14.35
N LYS A 266 5.64 -10.37 14.44
CA LYS A 266 4.50 -10.69 15.33
C LYS A 266 4.86 -10.64 16.82
N GLU A 267 6.13 -10.83 17.18
CA GLU A 267 6.58 -10.73 18.57
C GLU A 267 6.64 -9.28 19.07
N VAL A 268 6.76 -8.30 18.18
CA VAL A 268 6.67 -6.88 18.55
C VAL A 268 5.29 -6.60 19.11
N SER A 269 5.22 -6.03 20.32
CA SER A 269 3.91 -5.75 20.93
C SER A 269 3.14 -4.70 20.12
N TYR A 270 1.83 -4.90 20.03
CA TYR A 270 0.91 -4.03 19.30
C TYR A 270 1.05 -2.55 19.67
N GLU A 271 1.33 -2.26 20.96
CA GLU A 271 1.50 -0.92 21.50
C GLU A 271 2.83 -0.24 21.11
N LYS A 272 3.78 -1.01 20.54
CA LYS A 272 5.13 -0.54 20.17
C LYS A 272 5.50 -0.81 18.72
N ASP A 273 4.58 -1.32 17.91
CA ASP A 273 4.76 -1.63 16.48
C ASP A 273 4.75 -0.36 15.62
N VAL A 274 5.78 0.48 15.77
CA VAL A 274 5.86 1.78 15.07
C VAL A 274 6.01 1.67 13.56
N ASP A 275 6.36 0.50 13.03
CA ASP A 275 6.30 0.23 11.59
C ASP A 275 4.88 -0.06 11.09
N GLY A 276 3.95 -0.41 11.98
CA GLY A 276 2.56 -0.69 11.68
C GLY A 276 2.32 -2.02 10.96
N PHE A 277 3.22 -2.99 11.09
CA PHE A 277 3.13 -4.29 10.39
C PHE A 277 2.42 -5.38 11.19
N HIS A 278 2.17 -5.14 12.48
CA HIS A 278 1.45 -6.10 13.30
C HIS A 278 0.06 -6.39 12.71
N PRO A 279 -0.38 -7.66 12.65
CA PRO A 279 -1.66 -8.04 12.05
C PRO A 279 -2.87 -7.27 12.59
N LEU A 280 -2.86 -6.90 13.87
CA LEU A 280 -3.92 -6.09 14.47
C LEU A 280 -3.95 -4.65 13.93
N ASN A 281 -2.78 -4.03 13.67
CA ASN A 281 -2.71 -2.72 13.04
C ASN A 281 -3.25 -2.75 11.60
N ILE A 282 -2.86 -3.76 10.81
CA ILE A 282 -3.37 -3.94 9.44
C ILE A 282 -4.85 -4.30 9.45
N GLY A 283 -5.30 -5.14 10.39
CA GLY A 283 -6.72 -5.47 10.57
C GLY A 283 -7.57 -4.24 10.90
N ALA A 284 -7.11 -3.41 11.85
CA ALA A 284 -7.78 -2.15 12.19
C ALA A 284 -7.76 -1.17 11.01
N LEU A 285 -6.64 -1.10 10.26
CA LEU A 285 -6.53 -0.26 9.06
C LEU A 285 -7.57 -0.63 7.99
N SER A 286 -7.90 -1.91 7.84
CA SER A 286 -8.89 -2.40 6.86
C SER A 286 -10.35 -2.12 7.26
N GLN A 287 -10.61 -1.80 8.54
CA GLN A 287 -11.98 -1.59 9.06
C GLN A 287 -12.31 -0.09 9.10
N ARG A 288 -13.33 0.31 8.34
CA ARG A 288 -13.83 1.68 8.35
C ARG A 288 -14.88 1.87 9.45
N GLY A 289 -14.91 3.05 10.08
CA GLY A 289 -15.91 3.40 11.12
C GLY A 289 -15.72 2.68 12.46
N ARG A 290 -14.58 2.03 12.67
CA ARG A 290 -14.14 1.44 13.94
C ARG A 290 -12.92 2.18 14.47
N GLU A 291 -12.32 1.67 15.54
CA GLU A 291 -11.08 2.23 16.10
C GLU A 291 -9.99 2.35 15.04
N ASP A 292 -9.28 3.46 15.08
CA ASP A 292 -8.10 3.66 14.23
C ASP A 292 -7.00 2.67 14.64
N PRO A 293 -6.16 2.22 13.68
CA PRO A 293 -4.98 1.43 14.03
C PRO A 293 -4.09 2.24 14.96
N ARG A 294 -3.46 1.57 15.91
CA ARG A 294 -2.50 2.22 16.82
C ARG A 294 -1.36 2.85 16.05
N PHE A 295 -0.88 2.15 15.05
CA PHE A 295 0.15 2.62 14.13
C PHE A 295 -0.21 2.29 12.69
N VAL A 296 0.10 3.22 11.83
CA VAL A 296 -0.07 3.07 10.39
C VAL A 296 1.30 2.84 9.76
N PRO A 297 1.44 1.90 8.79
CA PRO A 297 2.70 1.65 8.11
C PRO A 297 3.35 2.93 7.59
N CYS A 298 4.65 3.10 7.91
CA CYS A 298 5.35 4.37 7.74
C CYS A 298 5.35 4.88 6.30
N THR A 299 5.75 4.05 5.32
CA THR A 299 5.82 4.45 3.91
C THR A 299 4.44 4.77 3.34
N PRO A 300 3.40 3.93 3.51
CA PRO A 300 2.04 4.25 3.06
C PRO A 300 1.46 5.53 3.70
N ARG A 301 1.64 5.73 5.00
CA ARG A 301 1.24 6.97 5.68
C ARG A 301 1.97 8.17 5.08
N GLY A 302 3.27 8.03 4.81
CA GLY A 302 4.06 9.05 4.14
C GLY A 302 3.55 9.42 2.75
N CYS A 303 3.07 8.44 1.96
CA CYS A 303 2.44 8.70 0.65
C CYS A 303 1.18 9.56 0.79
N ILE A 304 0.33 9.26 1.78
CA ILE A 304 -0.88 10.05 2.05
C ILE A 304 -0.54 11.47 2.53
N GLU A 305 0.47 11.62 3.39
CA GLU A 305 0.92 12.94 3.85
C GLU A 305 1.49 13.78 2.69
N LEU A 306 2.25 13.17 1.76
CA LEU A 306 2.72 13.83 0.55
C LEU A 306 1.55 14.35 -0.29
N LEU A 307 0.53 13.55 -0.53
CA LEU A 307 -0.66 13.98 -1.25
C LEU A 307 -1.36 15.16 -0.56
N LYS A 308 -1.63 15.04 0.75
CA LYS A 308 -2.34 16.07 1.52
C LYS A 308 -1.57 17.39 1.58
N ARG A 309 -0.27 17.34 1.92
CA ARG A 309 0.57 18.55 2.04
C ARG A 309 0.89 19.20 0.68
N SER A 310 0.69 18.45 -0.40
CA SER A 310 0.77 18.97 -1.76
C SER A 310 -0.60 19.40 -2.33
N ASN A 311 -1.63 19.54 -1.49
CA ASN A 311 -2.99 19.94 -1.89
C ASN A 311 -3.58 19.04 -2.99
N VAL A 312 -3.36 17.72 -2.90
CA VAL A 312 -4.01 16.72 -3.74
C VAL A 312 -5.26 16.22 -3.03
N GLU A 313 -6.40 16.50 -3.60
CA GLU A 313 -7.68 15.98 -3.10
C GLU A 313 -7.74 14.47 -3.32
N ILE A 314 -8.03 13.71 -2.26
CA ILE A 314 -8.13 12.23 -2.32
C ILE A 314 -9.59 11.77 -2.39
N LYS A 315 -10.47 12.46 -1.66
CA LYS A 315 -11.89 12.12 -1.56
C LYS A 315 -12.57 12.13 -2.92
N GLY A 316 -13.27 11.04 -3.25
CA GLY A 316 -14.00 10.88 -4.51
C GLY A 316 -13.13 10.65 -5.75
N LYS A 317 -11.78 10.62 -5.61
CA LYS A 317 -10.87 10.39 -6.74
C LYS A 317 -10.70 8.90 -7.05
N LYS A 318 -10.40 8.59 -8.32
CA LYS A 318 -9.92 7.28 -8.73
C LYS A 318 -8.43 7.17 -8.43
N ALA A 319 -8.05 6.21 -7.61
CA ALA A 319 -6.67 5.97 -7.26
C ALA A 319 -6.22 4.57 -7.70
N VAL A 320 -5.01 4.47 -8.24
CA VAL A 320 -4.39 3.19 -8.59
C VAL A 320 -3.13 2.99 -7.76
N VAL A 321 -3.04 1.83 -7.13
CA VAL A 321 -1.82 1.37 -6.45
C VAL A 321 -1.19 0.28 -7.30
N VAL A 322 0.02 0.53 -7.80
CA VAL A 322 0.81 -0.44 -8.58
C VAL A 322 1.71 -1.20 -7.62
N GLY A 323 1.33 -2.43 -7.31
CA GLY A 323 1.97 -3.27 -6.30
C GLY A 323 1.02 -3.63 -5.15
N ARG A 324 1.25 -4.79 -4.54
CA ARG A 324 0.40 -5.31 -3.43
C ARG A 324 1.21 -5.95 -2.30
N SER A 325 2.41 -5.43 -2.05
CA SER A 325 3.21 -5.90 -0.92
C SER A 325 2.51 -5.63 0.40
N ASN A 326 2.72 -6.50 1.40
CA ASN A 326 2.13 -6.34 2.73
C ASN A 326 2.65 -5.09 3.46
N VAL A 327 3.85 -4.62 3.09
CA VAL A 327 4.50 -3.48 3.76
C VAL A 327 4.19 -2.11 3.13
N VAL A 328 3.81 -2.07 1.83
CA VAL A 328 3.51 -0.81 1.13
C VAL A 328 2.20 -0.86 0.35
N GLY A 329 2.08 -1.72 -0.66
CA GLY A 329 0.98 -1.66 -1.62
C GLY A 329 -0.39 -1.85 -0.97
N THR A 330 -0.56 -2.93 -0.21
CA THR A 330 -1.83 -3.21 0.49
C THR A 330 -2.19 -2.11 1.49
N PRO A 331 -1.32 -1.69 2.43
CA PRO A 331 -1.68 -0.60 3.35
C PRO A 331 -1.89 0.74 2.66
N ALA A 332 -1.21 1.05 1.54
CA ALA A 332 -1.47 2.27 0.78
C ALA A 332 -2.88 2.26 0.16
N ALA A 333 -3.32 1.12 -0.38
CA ALA A 333 -4.67 0.97 -0.90
C ALA A 333 -5.72 1.14 0.20
N LEU A 334 -5.52 0.53 1.37
CA LEU A 334 -6.41 0.69 2.53
C LEU A 334 -6.48 2.15 3.01
N LEU A 335 -5.35 2.85 3.06
CA LEU A 335 -5.31 4.27 3.43
C LEU A 335 -6.05 5.16 2.44
N LEU A 336 -5.89 4.92 1.13
CA LEU A 336 -6.63 5.66 0.11
C LEU A 336 -8.14 5.43 0.26
N GLN A 337 -8.59 4.18 0.49
CA GLN A 337 -9.99 3.86 0.78
C GLN A 337 -10.51 4.56 2.05
N ARG A 338 -9.71 4.62 3.11
CA ARG A 338 -10.07 5.35 4.35
C ARG A 338 -10.17 6.86 4.12
N ASN A 339 -9.50 7.39 3.10
CA ASN A 339 -9.61 8.79 2.67
C ASN A 339 -10.65 8.97 1.54
N ASP A 340 -11.59 8.03 1.39
CA ASP A 340 -12.73 8.09 0.46
C ASP A 340 -12.36 8.07 -1.03
N ALA A 341 -11.21 7.51 -1.42
CA ALA A 341 -10.88 7.24 -2.81
C ALA A 341 -11.53 5.92 -3.29
N THR A 342 -11.83 5.85 -4.59
CA THR A 342 -12.09 4.59 -5.29
C THR A 342 -10.76 4.00 -5.72
N VAL A 343 -10.40 2.80 -5.21
CA VAL A 343 -9.06 2.25 -5.36
C VAL A 343 -9.04 1.01 -6.22
N THR A 344 -8.16 1.00 -7.22
CA THR A 344 -7.79 -0.18 -8.00
C THR A 344 -6.36 -0.59 -7.65
N VAL A 345 -6.14 -1.89 -7.43
CA VAL A 345 -4.81 -2.46 -7.18
C VAL A 345 -4.34 -3.22 -8.40
N VAL A 346 -3.20 -2.81 -8.94
CA VAL A 346 -2.53 -3.41 -10.11
C VAL A 346 -1.31 -4.20 -9.63
N HIS A 347 -1.10 -5.37 -10.19
CA HIS A 347 0.01 -6.26 -9.80
C HIS A 347 0.48 -7.12 -10.96
N SER A 348 1.53 -7.91 -10.80
CA SER A 348 2.19 -8.73 -11.84
C SER A 348 1.27 -9.70 -12.60
N ARG A 349 0.06 -9.97 -12.11
CA ARG A 349 -0.93 -10.83 -12.78
C ARG A 349 -2.12 -10.03 -13.35
N THR A 350 -2.09 -8.71 -13.29
CA THR A 350 -3.12 -7.85 -13.87
C THR A 350 -2.90 -7.80 -15.38
N LYS A 351 -3.96 -8.07 -16.13
CA LYS A 351 -3.98 -7.87 -17.59
C LYS A 351 -4.20 -6.39 -17.89
N ASN A 352 -3.48 -5.87 -18.87
CA ASN A 352 -3.60 -4.47 -19.34
C ASN A 352 -3.54 -3.45 -18.18
N PRO A 353 -2.47 -3.45 -17.36
CA PRO A 353 -2.39 -2.55 -16.21
C PRO A 353 -2.48 -1.07 -16.59
N GLU A 354 -2.06 -0.70 -17.79
CA GLU A 354 -2.10 0.64 -18.37
C GLU A 354 -3.52 1.19 -18.51
N GLU A 355 -4.52 0.34 -18.72
CA GLU A 355 -5.93 0.77 -18.82
C GLU A 355 -6.42 1.33 -17.47
N ALA A 356 -6.16 0.61 -16.39
CA ALA A 356 -6.51 1.05 -15.05
C ALA A 356 -5.77 2.36 -14.67
N ILE A 357 -4.46 2.44 -14.99
CA ILE A 357 -3.64 3.60 -14.67
C ILE A 357 -4.09 4.84 -15.45
N ARG A 358 -4.55 4.68 -16.69
CA ARG A 358 -5.00 5.80 -17.55
C ARG A 358 -6.23 6.53 -17.02
N GLU A 359 -7.03 5.88 -16.20
CA GLU A 359 -8.21 6.50 -15.58
C GLU A 359 -7.93 7.16 -14.23
N ALA A 360 -6.75 6.92 -13.65
CA ALA A 360 -6.43 7.30 -12.29
C ALA A 360 -6.11 8.79 -12.13
N ASP A 361 -6.75 9.44 -11.17
CA ASP A 361 -6.40 10.78 -10.71
C ASP A 361 -5.15 10.75 -9.82
N ILE A 362 -4.93 9.63 -9.11
CA ILE A 362 -3.82 9.39 -8.20
C ILE A 362 -3.18 8.04 -8.54
N VAL A 363 -1.87 8.02 -8.71
CA VAL A 363 -1.08 6.78 -8.92
C VAL A 363 -0.03 6.65 -7.82
N ILE A 364 -0.05 5.55 -7.06
CA ILE A 364 1.04 5.17 -6.14
C ILE A 364 1.78 4.00 -6.77
N ALA A 365 3.00 4.23 -7.27
CA ALA A 365 3.86 3.20 -7.85
C ALA A 365 4.73 2.58 -6.76
N ALA A 366 4.50 1.30 -6.45
CA ALA A 366 5.17 0.54 -5.38
C ALA A 366 5.35 -0.94 -5.76
N CYS A 367 5.74 -1.20 -7.03
CA CYS A 367 5.94 -2.55 -7.55
C CYS A 367 7.40 -3.04 -7.46
N GLY A 368 8.36 -2.14 -7.21
CA GLY A 368 9.79 -2.48 -7.13
C GLY A 368 10.40 -2.85 -8.50
N VAL A 369 9.78 -2.39 -9.59
CA VAL A 369 10.26 -2.61 -10.95
C VAL A 369 10.64 -1.26 -11.56
N MET A 370 11.91 -1.13 -11.91
CA MET A 370 12.51 0.09 -12.45
C MET A 370 11.78 0.62 -13.67
N GLU A 371 11.36 1.89 -13.61
CA GLU A 371 10.78 2.63 -14.74
C GLU A 371 9.59 1.90 -15.41
N TYR A 372 8.83 1.11 -14.63
CA TYR A 372 7.69 0.31 -15.12
C TYR A 372 6.53 1.17 -15.59
N VAL A 373 6.13 2.16 -14.80
CA VAL A 373 5.01 3.05 -15.15
C VAL A 373 5.49 4.10 -16.15
N GLN A 374 4.83 4.14 -17.31
CA GLN A 374 5.16 5.05 -18.39
C GLN A 374 4.25 6.26 -18.43
N GLY A 375 4.74 7.41 -18.93
CA GLY A 375 3.94 8.62 -19.06
C GLY A 375 2.71 8.43 -19.98
N SER A 376 2.79 7.57 -21.00
CA SER A 376 1.64 7.24 -21.87
C SER A 376 0.51 6.49 -21.16
N TRP A 377 0.77 5.96 -19.96
CA TRP A 377 -0.23 5.28 -19.14
C TRP A 377 -0.97 6.24 -18.23
N LEU A 378 -0.42 7.43 -17.96
CA LEU A 378 -0.98 8.37 -17.01
C LEU A 378 -2.15 9.16 -17.61
N LYS A 379 -3.14 9.43 -16.78
CA LYS A 379 -4.13 10.46 -17.04
C LYS A 379 -3.46 11.84 -17.00
N PRO A 380 -3.69 12.72 -17.98
CA PRO A 380 -3.18 14.09 -17.92
C PRO A 380 -3.59 14.79 -16.64
N GLY A 381 -2.61 15.37 -15.93
CA GLY A 381 -2.85 16.05 -14.65
C GLY A 381 -2.88 15.14 -13.43
N ALA A 382 -2.68 13.83 -13.55
CA ALA A 382 -2.64 12.91 -12.43
C ALA A 382 -1.55 13.25 -11.40
N ALA A 383 -1.82 12.97 -10.12
CA ALA A 383 -0.81 13.01 -9.06
C ALA A 383 -0.11 11.65 -8.94
N VAL A 384 1.23 11.64 -9.00
CA VAL A 384 2.03 10.43 -9.03
C VAL A 384 2.97 10.38 -7.81
N ILE A 385 2.81 9.38 -6.98
CA ILE A 385 3.70 9.08 -5.85
C ILE A 385 4.54 7.85 -6.20
N ASP A 386 5.80 8.07 -6.48
CA ASP A 386 6.76 7.02 -6.82
C ASP A 386 7.50 6.56 -5.56
N VAL A 387 7.20 5.34 -5.11
CA VAL A 387 7.80 4.72 -3.93
C VAL A 387 9.07 3.95 -4.28
N GLY A 388 9.26 3.63 -5.57
CA GLY A 388 10.38 2.82 -6.03
C GLY A 388 11.74 3.43 -5.69
N ILE A 389 12.69 2.58 -5.32
CA ILE A 389 14.10 2.93 -5.14
C ILE A 389 14.93 1.81 -5.79
N ASN A 390 15.29 2.02 -7.05
CA ASN A 390 16.02 1.06 -7.86
C ASN A 390 17.39 1.63 -8.26
N ALA A 391 18.43 0.80 -8.22
CA ALA A 391 19.77 1.19 -8.71
C ALA A 391 19.85 0.94 -10.22
N LYS A 392 20.02 2.02 -10.99
CA LYS A 392 20.25 1.97 -12.44
C LYS A 392 21.71 2.31 -12.72
N ASP A 393 22.41 1.47 -13.49
CA ASP A 393 23.80 1.70 -13.86
C ASP A 393 23.97 3.07 -14.53
N ASP A 394 24.96 3.84 -14.08
CA ASP A 394 25.29 5.15 -14.61
C ASP A 394 26.79 5.42 -14.41
N ALA A 395 27.56 5.22 -15.47
CA ALA A 395 29.02 5.39 -15.47
C ALA A 395 29.46 6.84 -15.19
N THR A 396 28.55 7.84 -15.33
CA THR A 396 28.84 9.25 -15.03
C THR A 396 28.83 9.55 -13.54
N LYS A 397 28.31 8.65 -12.71
CA LYS A 397 28.22 8.81 -11.27
C LYS A 397 29.39 8.16 -10.56
N LYS A 398 29.90 8.81 -9.50
CA LYS A 398 31.00 8.28 -8.67
C LYS A 398 30.73 6.87 -8.11
N LEU A 399 29.45 6.52 -7.89
CA LEU A 399 29.03 5.23 -7.38
C LEU A 399 28.76 4.20 -8.50
N GLY A 400 28.90 4.57 -9.78
CA GLY A 400 28.61 3.73 -10.94
C GLY A 400 27.11 3.52 -11.21
N TYR A 401 26.24 4.09 -10.38
CA TYR A 401 24.77 4.00 -10.54
C TYR A 401 24.07 5.27 -10.07
N ARG A 402 22.83 5.43 -10.51
CA ARG A 402 21.87 6.42 -9.98
C ARG A 402 20.62 5.72 -9.46
N LEU A 403 19.95 6.35 -8.51
CA LEU A 403 18.64 5.87 -8.03
C LEU A 403 17.55 6.35 -8.97
N VAL A 404 16.63 5.44 -9.31
CA VAL A 404 15.43 5.71 -10.11
C VAL A 404 14.23 5.06 -9.43
N GLY A 405 13.05 5.55 -9.76
CA GLY A 405 11.80 5.02 -9.23
C GLY A 405 11.23 3.85 -10.05
N ASP A 406 10.00 3.52 -9.70
CA ASP A 406 9.16 2.57 -10.44
C ASP A 406 8.48 3.25 -11.64
N CYS A 407 8.54 4.59 -11.72
CA CYS A 407 8.05 5.36 -12.86
C CYS A 407 9.19 5.80 -13.77
N ASP A 408 8.99 5.79 -15.10
CA ASP A 408 9.86 6.56 -15.99
C ASP A 408 9.62 8.06 -15.76
N PHE A 409 10.45 8.64 -14.91
CA PHE A 409 10.31 10.02 -14.48
C PHE A 409 10.24 11.02 -15.63
N LYS A 410 11.01 10.80 -16.69
CA LYS A 410 11.07 11.73 -17.83
C LYS A 410 9.78 11.77 -18.62
N SER A 411 9.18 10.61 -18.92
CA SER A 411 7.91 10.55 -19.64
C SER A 411 6.74 10.92 -18.75
N CYS A 412 6.72 10.44 -17.48
CA CYS A 412 5.66 10.74 -16.52
C CYS A 412 5.56 12.24 -16.20
N LYS A 413 6.68 12.93 -16.01
CA LYS A 413 6.73 14.39 -15.75
C LYS A 413 6.08 15.23 -16.86
N LYS A 414 6.00 14.73 -18.10
CA LYS A 414 5.37 15.47 -19.21
C LYS A 414 3.85 15.40 -19.17
N VAL A 415 3.26 14.50 -18.36
CA VAL A 415 1.83 14.19 -18.36
C VAL A 415 1.21 14.42 -16.98
N ALA A 416 1.93 14.09 -15.90
CA ALA A 416 1.48 14.27 -14.54
C ALA A 416 1.31 15.76 -14.18
N GLY A 417 0.31 16.07 -13.36
CA GLY A 417 0.16 17.39 -12.75
C GLY A 417 1.10 17.59 -11.57
N LYS A 418 1.27 16.53 -10.75
CA LYS A 418 2.17 16.53 -9.60
C LYS A 418 2.91 15.19 -9.52
N MET A 419 4.20 15.19 -9.13
CA MET A 419 4.98 13.97 -9.06
C MET A 419 6.11 14.05 -8.04
N THR A 420 6.34 12.96 -7.31
CA THR A 420 7.52 12.84 -6.43
C THR A 420 8.78 12.53 -7.24
N PRO A 421 9.93 13.16 -6.93
CA PRO A 421 11.23 12.75 -7.50
C PRO A 421 11.79 11.53 -6.78
N VAL A 422 12.64 10.75 -7.46
CA VAL A 422 13.46 9.70 -6.87
C VAL A 422 14.94 9.97 -7.22
N PRO A 423 15.81 10.16 -6.19
CA PRO A 423 15.54 10.23 -4.76
C PRO A 423 14.95 11.58 -4.33
N GLY A 424 14.35 11.60 -3.12
CA GLY A 424 13.90 12.86 -2.49
C GLY A 424 12.38 13.00 -2.32
N GLY A 425 11.60 12.02 -2.82
CA GLY A 425 10.16 11.94 -2.59
C GLY A 425 9.82 11.14 -1.31
N VAL A 426 9.47 9.87 -1.48
CA VAL A 426 8.90 9.02 -0.41
C VAL A 426 9.93 8.62 0.66
N GLY A 427 11.20 8.37 0.29
CA GLY A 427 12.21 7.87 1.24
C GLY A 427 12.37 8.71 2.51
N PRO A 428 12.55 10.05 2.43
CA PRO A 428 12.62 10.91 3.61
C PRO A 428 11.37 10.85 4.49
N MET A 429 10.19 10.68 3.89
CA MET A 429 8.92 10.60 4.60
C MET A 429 8.80 9.36 5.47
N THR A 430 9.33 8.22 5.03
CA THR A 430 9.30 6.98 5.82
C THR A 430 9.95 7.17 7.19
N ILE A 431 11.08 7.89 7.24
CA ILE A 431 11.77 8.18 8.51
C ILE A 431 10.95 9.19 9.33
N ALA A 432 10.45 10.26 8.73
CA ALA A 432 9.65 11.26 9.44
C ALA A 432 8.41 10.64 10.09
N ILE A 433 7.70 9.77 9.38
CA ILE A 433 6.53 9.06 9.91
C ILE A 433 6.90 8.05 11.02
N LEU A 434 8.04 7.37 10.91
CA LEU A 434 8.54 6.51 11.99
C LEU A 434 8.72 7.29 13.29
N LEU A 435 9.32 8.49 13.22
CA LEU A 435 9.49 9.36 14.37
C LEU A 435 8.14 9.85 14.91
N GLN A 436 7.21 10.19 14.03
CA GLN A 436 5.86 10.58 14.41
C GLN A 436 5.12 9.43 15.12
N ASN A 437 5.17 8.21 14.58
CA ASN A 437 4.59 7.02 15.23
C ASN A 437 5.21 6.80 16.61
N THR A 438 6.53 7.00 16.76
CA THR A 438 7.23 6.85 18.06
C THR A 438 6.76 7.89 19.07
N LEU A 439 6.59 9.15 18.65
CA LEU A 439 6.03 10.22 19.48
C LEU A 439 4.59 9.90 19.90
N GLU A 440 3.73 9.48 18.97
CA GLU A 440 2.35 9.09 19.24
C GLU A 440 2.28 7.90 20.22
N GLY A 441 3.16 6.90 20.08
CA GLY A 441 3.29 5.78 21.02
C GLY A 441 3.68 6.24 22.43
N ALA A 442 4.63 7.16 22.55
CA ALA A 442 5.04 7.72 23.81
C ALA A 442 3.92 8.56 24.46
N ALA A 443 3.24 9.38 23.67
CA ALA A 443 2.14 10.21 24.15
C ALA A 443 1.00 9.36 24.73
N ARG A 444 0.66 8.26 24.07
CA ARG A 444 -0.32 7.28 24.60
C ARG A 444 0.18 6.62 25.88
N SER A 445 1.43 6.17 25.90
CA SER A 445 2.03 5.52 27.06
C SER A 445 2.08 6.42 28.30
N TYR A 446 2.31 7.71 28.09
CA TYR A 446 2.35 8.71 29.17
C TYR A 446 0.97 9.34 29.49
N GLY A 447 -0.07 9.01 28.70
CA GLY A 447 -1.42 9.56 28.92
C GLY A 447 -1.55 11.05 28.55
N VAL A 448 -0.70 11.57 27.67
CA VAL A 448 -0.64 13.01 27.32
C VAL A 448 -1.05 13.31 25.87
N SER A 449 -1.67 12.34 25.17
CA SER A 449 -2.04 12.50 23.76
C SER A 449 -2.96 13.71 23.51
N GLU A 450 -3.98 13.91 24.37
CA GLU A 450 -4.91 15.05 24.25
C GLU A 450 -4.22 16.39 24.44
N GLN A 451 -3.36 16.47 25.48
CA GLN A 451 -2.62 17.68 25.80
C GLN A 451 -1.69 18.11 24.66
N LEU A 452 -1.14 17.12 23.92
CA LEU A 452 -0.30 17.35 22.76
C LEU A 452 -1.08 17.53 21.45
N GLY A 453 -2.42 17.43 21.47
CA GLY A 453 -3.23 17.43 20.25
C GLY A 453 -2.95 16.25 19.32
N LEU A 454 -2.49 15.12 19.88
CA LEU A 454 -2.23 13.89 19.15
C LEU A 454 -3.40 12.92 19.26
N LYS A 455 -3.54 12.02 18.30
CA LYS A 455 -4.57 10.97 18.36
C LYS A 455 -4.37 10.06 19.58
N LYS A 456 -5.49 9.66 20.19
CA LYS A 456 -5.52 8.70 21.31
C LYS A 456 -5.06 7.30 20.92
#